data_a273d1c59252c77344ba72ba4d0312ca
#
_entry.id   a273d1c59252c77344ba72ba4d0312ca
#
_cell.length_a   1.000
_cell.length_b   1.000
_cell.length_c   1.000
_cell.angle_alpha   90.00
_cell.angle_beta   90.00
_cell.angle_gamma   90.00
#
_symmetry.space_group_name_H-M   'P 1'
#
loop_
_entity.id
_entity.type
_entity.pdbx_description
1 polymer ?
#
loop_
_entity_poly.entity_id
_entity_poly.type
_entity_poly.pdbx_seq_one_letter_code
_entity_poly.pdbx_strand_id
1 'polypeptide(L)'
;MEQSHPFGEPYGQPVNDLGNAALPEPGWPVGYAALMAQYGLRLPLPPRLAMATTRSRGREDDENWLIIRESRRPPNTLAGHVDFALRREGVDLAILNAVFQATSDDEIATVVRAAPTGRHTRRLWFLYEWLTGRVLDVPDAPKVKAVAVVDPTEQAAIENGAVSARHRVLNNLPGTPNFCPMVRWSPALRAYADRRLDVRARATVGRIHKDVLARAAAFMLLKDSRSSFIIEGEEPPQERVARWGHAIAQAGSTRLSVAELERLQRILVDDRFVELGLRREGGFVGDHDRRTAAPMPDHISARPEDLRVLLDGLVAYDTRALAGKVDPVVEAAVVAFGFIYMHPFVDGNGRLHRWLIHHVLAASGFAPTGVVFPISAVILQKLDRYRDVLEAYSRTLLPFINWRPTDSGNLEVLNDTRDYYRFFDATRHAEFLYECVQQTVERDLPEEAAFLEGYDRFARGVQEIVDMPSATVNLLHRFLQQGKGTLSNRARTNEFAKLDPESVVRIERLFAAVHASREPDERDDRDERDERETPRGTPA
;
A
#
# COMPACT_ATOMS: atom_id res chain seq x y z
N MET A 1 -44.86 -8.10 -22.80
CA MET A 1 -43.78 -8.20 -21.79
C MET A 1 -43.39 -6.78 -21.50
N GLU A 2 -43.91 -6.19 -20.42
CA GLU A 2 -43.45 -4.87 -19.92
C GLU A 2 -41.97 -5.00 -19.58
N GLN A 3 -41.14 -4.23 -20.27
CA GLN A 3 -39.74 -4.06 -19.88
C GLN A 3 -39.77 -3.35 -18.52
N SER A 4 -39.55 -4.11 -17.45
CA SER A 4 -39.34 -3.56 -16.13
C SER A 4 -38.17 -2.60 -16.23
N HIS A 5 -38.42 -1.32 -15.99
CA HIS A 5 -37.43 -0.27 -15.93
C HIS A 5 -36.37 -0.69 -14.91
N PRO A 6 -35.07 -0.67 -15.22
CA PRO A 6 -34.04 -1.18 -14.33
C PRO A 6 -34.03 -0.49 -12.95
N PHE A 7 -34.63 0.69 -12.80
CA PHE A 7 -34.86 1.36 -11.52
C PHE A 7 -36.32 1.29 -11.06
N GLY A 8 -37.01 0.19 -11.34
CA GLY A 8 -38.35 -0.09 -10.82
C GLY A 8 -38.40 -0.21 -9.30
N GLU A 9 -39.57 -0.21 -8.72
CA GLU A 9 -39.92 0.07 -7.33
C GLU A 9 -39.25 -0.62 -6.13
N PRO A 10 -38.27 -1.54 -6.17
CA PRO A 10 -37.71 -2.01 -4.90
C PRO A 10 -37.07 -0.90 -4.05
N TYR A 11 -36.64 0.21 -4.67
CA TYR A 11 -35.97 1.33 -3.96
C TYR A 11 -36.89 2.53 -3.66
N GLY A 12 -38.15 2.43 -3.96
CA GLY A 12 -39.17 3.38 -3.51
C GLY A 12 -39.40 3.33 -2.00
N GLN A 13 -39.06 2.22 -1.34
CA GLN A 13 -39.15 2.02 0.10
C GLN A 13 -37.77 2.01 0.75
N PRO A 14 -37.63 2.51 2.01
CA PRO A 14 -36.38 2.39 2.74
C PRO A 14 -36.09 0.91 3.02
N VAL A 15 -34.80 0.55 2.97
CA VAL A 15 -34.30 -0.80 3.29
C VAL A 15 -33.47 -0.76 4.57
N ASN A 16 -33.30 -1.94 5.21
CA ASN A 16 -32.52 -2.08 6.43
C ASN A 16 -31.09 -2.61 6.20
N ASP A 17 -30.87 -3.17 5.03
CA ASP A 17 -29.58 -3.76 4.63
C ASP A 17 -29.31 -3.57 3.14
N LEU A 18 -28.05 -3.72 2.76
CA LEU A 18 -27.57 -3.78 1.39
C LEU A 18 -26.68 -4.99 1.26
N GLY A 19 -27.21 -6.07 0.70
CA GLY A 19 -26.53 -7.36 0.70
C GLY A 19 -26.23 -7.83 2.13
N ASN A 20 -24.95 -7.94 2.49
CA ASN A 20 -24.52 -8.35 3.84
C ASN A 20 -24.23 -7.15 4.78
N ALA A 21 -24.34 -5.92 4.31
CA ALA A 21 -24.10 -4.72 5.11
C ALA A 21 -25.42 -4.19 5.70
N ALA A 22 -25.56 -4.23 7.03
CA ALA A 22 -26.65 -3.57 7.71
C ALA A 22 -26.52 -2.05 7.58
N LEU A 23 -27.60 -1.35 7.22
CA LEU A 23 -27.65 0.09 7.23
C LEU A 23 -27.65 0.59 8.68
N PRO A 24 -27.01 1.73 8.98
CA PRO A 24 -27.04 2.35 10.32
C PRO A 24 -28.48 2.66 10.80
N GLU A 25 -29.35 2.97 9.86
CA GLU A 25 -30.78 3.17 10.04
C GLU A 25 -31.54 2.86 8.75
N PRO A 26 -32.86 2.62 8.78
CA PRO A 26 -33.64 2.41 7.57
C PRO A 26 -33.50 3.59 6.60
N GLY A 27 -33.17 3.31 5.35
CA GLY A 27 -32.92 4.38 4.36
C GLY A 27 -32.83 3.86 2.94
N TRP A 28 -32.63 4.76 2.00
CA TRP A 28 -32.48 4.46 0.59
C TRP A 28 -31.00 4.43 0.21
N PRO A 29 -30.47 3.33 -0.33
CA PRO A 29 -29.18 3.35 -0.98
C PRO A 29 -29.14 4.43 -2.08
N VAL A 30 -28.01 5.14 -2.20
CA VAL A 30 -27.77 6.14 -3.25
C VAL A 30 -26.39 5.93 -3.87
N GLY A 31 -26.12 6.54 -5.01
CA GLY A 31 -24.82 6.43 -5.66
C GLY A 31 -24.46 4.99 -6.02
N TYR A 32 -23.24 4.55 -5.71
CA TYR A 32 -22.77 3.19 -6.01
C TYR A 32 -23.61 2.13 -5.30
N ALA A 33 -24.02 2.34 -4.06
CA ALA A 33 -24.87 1.41 -3.34
C ALA A 33 -26.18 1.12 -4.07
N ALA A 34 -26.83 2.16 -4.61
CA ALA A 34 -28.04 2.01 -5.42
C ALA A 34 -27.77 1.28 -6.74
N LEU A 35 -26.67 1.61 -7.43
CA LEU A 35 -26.28 0.95 -8.69
C LEU A 35 -25.99 -0.54 -8.47
N MET A 36 -25.23 -0.89 -7.43
CA MET A 36 -24.93 -2.28 -7.11
C MET A 36 -26.21 -3.08 -6.87
N ALA A 37 -27.11 -2.54 -6.08
CA ALA A 37 -28.37 -3.20 -5.77
C ALA A 37 -29.27 -3.31 -7.01
N GLN A 38 -29.39 -2.23 -7.81
CA GLN A 38 -30.25 -2.19 -9.00
C GLN A 38 -29.85 -3.20 -10.07
N TYR A 39 -28.54 -3.33 -10.32
CA TYR A 39 -28.00 -4.25 -11.33
C TYR A 39 -27.64 -5.62 -10.76
N GLY A 40 -27.90 -5.89 -9.47
CA GLY A 40 -27.58 -7.15 -8.82
C GLY A 40 -26.09 -7.49 -8.89
N LEU A 41 -25.22 -6.48 -8.76
CA LEU A 41 -23.80 -6.65 -8.98
C LEU A 41 -23.16 -7.48 -7.86
N ARG A 42 -22.46 -8.54 -8.25
CA ARG A 42 -21.75 -9.44 -7.34
C ARG A 42 -20.26 -9.07 -7.30
N LEU A 43 -19.92 -8.10 -6.46
CA LEU A 43 -18.55 -7.65 -6.22
C LEU A 43 -18.41 -7.13 -4.78
N PRO A 44 -17.17 -7.02 -4.25
CA PRO A 44 -16.94 -6.46 -2.93
C PRO A 44 -17.57 -5.08 -2.77
N LEU A 45 -18.13 -4.81 -1.60
CA LEU A 45 -18.63 -3.49 -1.27
C LEU A 45 -17.47 -2.49 -1.19
N PRO A 46 -17.65 -1.25 -1.69
CA PRO A 46 -16.66 -0.21 -1.51
C PRO A 46 -16.49 0.11 -0.02
N PRO A 47 -15.33 0.61 0.40
CA PRO A 47 -15.06 0.93 1.81
C PRO A 47 -16.07 1.90 2.41
N ARG A 48 -16.70 2.72 1.57
CA ARG A 48 -17.71 3.70 1.98
C ARG A 48 -18.92 3.64 1.07
N LEU A 49 -20.10 3.46 1.69
CA LEU A 49 -21.39 3.39 1.02
C LEU A 49 -22.20 4.66 1.27
N ALA A 50 -23.08 5.02 0.35
CA ALA A 50 -23.95 6.19 0.49
C ALA A 50 -25.42 5.81 0.67
N MET A 51 -26.12 6.49 1.60
CA MET A 51 -27.54 6.32 1.84
C MET A 51 -28.26 7.64 2.10
N ALA A 52 -29.55 7.68 1.80
CA ALA A 52 -30.45 8.77 2.18
C ALA A 52 -31.40 8.31 3.28
N THR A 53 -31.70 9.18 4.26
CA THR A 53 -32.61 8.88 5.36
C THR A 53 -33.49 10.07 5.74
N THR A 54 -34.66 9.79 6.31
CA THR A 54 -35.57 10.79 6.88
C THR A 54 -35.11 11.32 8.23
N ARG A 55 -34.30 10.54 8.98
CA ARG A 55 -33.95 10.80 10.38
C ARG A 55 -32.66 11.63 10.55
N SER A 56 -31.83 11.74 9.54
CA SER A 56 -30.56 12.47 9.63
C SER A 56 -30.76 13.94 10.00
N ARG A 57 -30.23 14.35 11.16
CA ARG A 57 -30.19 15.75 11.63
C ARG A 57 -29.08 16.57 10.95
N GLY A 58 -28.27 15.96 10.13
CA GLY A 58 -27.13 16.57 9.43
C GLY A 58 -26.36 15.53 8.66
N ARG A 59 -25.22 15.93 8.12
CA ARG A 59 -24.25 15.03 7.51
C ARG A 59 -23.54 14.32 8.66
N GLU A 60 -23.99 13.13 9.03
CA GLU A 60 -23.21 12.22 9.85
C GLU A 60 -22.43 11.33 8.90
N ASP A 61 -21.15 11.66 8.72
CA ASP A 61 -20.21 10.79 8.03
C ASP A 61 -19.67 9.82 9.06
N ASP A 62 -20.13 8.59 9.02
CA ASP A 62 -19.48 7.45 9.64
C ASP A 62 -18.31 7.01 8.75
N GLU A 63 -17.32 6.31 9.29
CA GLU A 63 -16.18 5.81 8.50
C GLU A 63 -16.61 5.00 7.28
N ASN A 64 -17.73 4.26 7.40
CA ASN A 64 -18.26 3.38 6.37
C ASN A 64 -19.45 3.95 5.59
N TRP A 65 -20.08 5.04 6.04
CA TRP A 65 -21.30 5.55 5.46
C TRP A 65 -21.28 7.05 5.19
N LEU A 66 -21.75 7.42 4.00
CA LEU A 66 -22.09 8.80 3.64
C LEU A 66 -23.61 8.96 3.77
N ILE A 67 -24.06 9.55 4.89
CA ILE A 67 -25.50 9.71 5.18
C ILE A 67 -25.97 11.08 4.72
N ILE A 68 -27.00 11.11 3.87
CA ILE A 68 -27.62 12.36 3.40
C ILE A 68 -29.10 12.41 3.77
N ARG A 69 -29.66 13.61 3.80
CA ARG A 69 -31.10 13.80 3.98
C ARG A 69 -31.87 13.29 2.76
N GLU A 70 -33.05 12.72 2.96
CA GLU A 70 -33.96 12.29 1.89
C GLU A 70 -34.21 13.39 0.84
N SER A 71 -34.40 14.66 1.25
CA SER A 71 -34.58 15.79 0.36
C SER A 71 -33.43 16.07 -0.62
N ARG A 72 -32.25 15.44 -0.39
CA ARG A 72 -31.06 15.54 -1.25
C ARG A 72 -30.81 14.26 -2.06
N ARG A 73 -31.74 13.32 -2.01
CA ARG A 73 -31.66 12.08 -2.75
C ARG A 73 -31.58 12.38 -4.26
N PRO A 74 -30.65 11.73 -4.98
CA PRO A 74 -30.59 11.87 -6.43
C PRO A 74 -31.86 11.27 -7.09
N PRO A 75 -32.19 11.69 -8.31
CA PRO A 75 -33.22 11.00 -9.11
C PRO A 75 -32.90 9.50 -9.18
N ASN A 76 -33.94 8.66 -9.05
CA ASN A 76 -33.80 7.20 -9.08
C ASN A 76 -33.63 6.70 -10.53
N THR A 77 -32.52 7.07 -11.14
CA THR A 77 -32.11 6.75 -12.51
C THR A 77 -30.62 6.45 -12.56
N LEU A 78 -30.15 5.74 -13.59
CA LEU A 78 -28.72 5.53 -13.84
C LEU A 78 -27.96 6.87 -13.80
N ALA A 79 -28.41 7.85 -14.55
CA ALA A 79 -27.80 9.18 -14.61
C ALA A 79 -27.72 9.85 -13.23
N GLY A 80 -28.82 9.79 -12.46
CA GLY A 80 -28.89 10.41 -11.14
C GLY A 80 -27.92 9.78 -10.14
N HIS A 81 -27.87 8.45 -10.08
CA HIS A 81 -26.97 7.74 -9.17
C HIS A 81 -25.51 7.82 -9.59
N VAL A 82 -25.19 7.79 -10.89
CA VAL A 82 -23.81 8.00 -11.38
C VAL A 82 -23.34 9.43 -11.14
N ASP A 83 -24.21 10.46 -11.39
CA ASP A 83 -23.87 11.85 -11.07
C ASP A 83 -23.55 12.03 -9.59
N PHE A 84 -24.37 11.43 -8.72
CA PHE A 84 -24.15 11.46 -7.27
C PHE A 84 -22.83 10.77 -6.90
N ALA A 85 -22.59 9.55 -7.39
CA ALA A 85 -21.41 8.76 -7.12
C ALA A 85 -20.13 9.49 -7.54
N LEU A 86 -20.04 9.94 -8.80
CA LEU A 86 -18.89 10.67 -9.32
C LEU A 86 -18.63 12.00 -8.60
N ARG A 87 -19.64 12.60 -8.00
CA ARG A 87 -19.54 13.87 -7.28
C ARG A 87 -19.21 13.71 -5.80
N ARG A 88 -19.66 12.63 -5.14
CA ARG A 88 -19.63 12.47 -3.68
C ARG A 88 -18.80 11.29 -3.20
N GLU A 89 -18.74 10.22 -4.00
CA GLU A 89 -18.06 8.99 -3.66
C GLU A 89 -16.73 8.84 -4.42
N GLY A 90 -16.53 9.63 -5.48
CA GLY A 90 -15.35 9.59 -6.34
C GLY A 90 -15.47 8.55 -7.45
N VAL A 91 -14.33 8.15 -8.03
CA VAL A 91 -14.27 7.15 -9.10
C VAL A 91 -13.99 5.78 -8.49
N ASP A 92 -14.92 4.84 -8.72
CA ASP A 92 -14.74 3.41 -8.43
C ASP A 92 -14.83 2.64 -9.75
N LEU A 93 -13.68 2.20 -10.24
CA LEU A 93 -13.59 1.59 -11.57
C LEU A 93 -14.18 0.17 -11.61
N ALA A 94 -14.12 -0.56 -10.48
CA ALA A 94 -14.70 -1.90 -10.40
C ALA A 94 -16.22 -1.85 -10.53
N ILE A 95 -16.86 -0.98 -9.74
CA ILE A 95 -18.32 -0.83 -9.78
C ILE A 95 -18.76 -0.26 -11.12
N LEU A 96 -18.08 0.78 -11.62
CA LEU A 96 -18.43 1.37 -12.92
C LEU A 96 -18.30 0.37 -14.06
N ASN A 97 -17.21 -0.43 -14.09
CA ASN A 97 -17.05 -1.47 -15.10
C ASN A 97 -18.18 -2.50 -15.02
N ALA A 98 -18.53 -2.97 -13.82
CA ALA A 98 -19.63 -3.93 -13.63
C ALA A 98 -20.99 -3.34 -14.07
N VAL A 99 -21.26 -2.07 -13.75
CA VAL A 99 -22.47 -1.37 -14.25
C VAL A 99 -22.46 -1.32 -15.78
N PHE A 100 -21.34 -0.98 -16.41
CA PHE A 100 -21.23 -0.89 -17.88
C PHE A 100 -21.33 -2.24 -18.59
N GLN A 101 -20.98 -3.33 -17.91
CA GLN A 101 -21.24 -4.68 -18.44
C GLN A 101 -22.73 -5.08 -18.30
N ALA A 102 -23.44 -4.54 -17.30
CA ALA A 102 -24.84 -4.81 -17.07
C ALA A 102 -25.80 -3.88 -17.85
N THR A 103 -25.29 -2.79 -18.45
CA THR A 103 -26.05 -1.82 -19.23
C THR A 103 -25.84 -2.01 -20.74
N SER A 104 -26.83 -1.57 -21.55
CA SER A 104 -26.68 -1.51 -23.00
C SER A 104 -25.98 -0.21 -23.44
N ASP A 105 -25.36 -0.26 -24.64
CA ASP A 105 -24.76 0.93 -25.26
C ASP A 105 -25.79 2.06 -25.45
N ASP A 106 -27.03 1.71 -25.80
CA ASP A 106 -28.11 2.67 -26.03
C ASP A 106 -28.60 3.35 -24.74
N GLU A 107 -28.61 2.63 -23.62
CA GLU A 107 -28.93 3.19 -22.30
C GLU A 107 -27.91 4.28 -21.92
N ILE A 108 -26.62 4.01 -22.05
CA ILE A 108 -25.56 5.00 -21.78
C ILE A 108 -25.62 6.15 -22.80
N ALA A 109 -25.83 5.84 -24.10
CA ALA A 109 -25.95 6.86 -25.14
C ALA A 109 -27.14 7.80 -24.89
N THR A 110 -28.24 7.27 -24.36
CA THR A 110 -29.42 8.07 -23.99
C THR A 110 -29.09 9.07 -22.88
N VAL A 111 -28.35 8.65 -21.84
CA VAL A 111 -27.85 9.56 -20.79
C VAL A 111 -26.96 10.66 -21.38
N VAL A 112 -26.05 10.30 -22.31
CA VAL A 112 -25.13 11.25 -22.94
C VAL A 112 -25.88 12.24 -23.81
N ARG A 113 -26.85 11.79 -24.64
CA ARG A 113 -27.68 12.65 -25.51
C ARG A 113 -28.55 13.65 -24.68
N ALA A 114 -29.03 13.22 -23.51
CA ALA A 114 -29.86 14.06 -22.64
C ALA A 114 -29.09 15.25 -22.03
N ALA A 115 -27.79 15.08 -21.76
CA ALA A 115 -26.95 16.10 -21.12
C ALA A 115 -25.50 16.13 -21.65
N PRO A 116 -25.25 16.40 -22.95
CA PRO A 116 -23.94 16.27 -23.58
C PRO A 116 -22.89 17.26 -23.07
N THR A 117 -23.29 18.34 -22.40
CA THR A 117 -22.40 19.33 -21.75
C THR A 117 -22.19 19.06 -20.26
N GLY A 118 -22.98 18.14 -19.68
CA GLY A 118 -22.96 17.83 -18.26
C GLY A 118 -21.58 17.36 -17.79
N ARG A 119 -21.08 17.91 -16.69
CA ARG A 119 -19.76 17.58 -16.15
C ARG A 119 -19.61 16.08 -15.88
N HIS A 120 -20.56 15.50 -15.16
CA HIS A 120 -20.51 14.10 -14.77
C HIS A 120 -20.96 13.16 -15.89
N THR A 121 -21.86 13.61 -16.77
CA THR A 121 -22.24 12.88 -17.99
C THR A 121 -21.04 12.64 -18.90
N ARG A 122 -20.20 13.66 -19.11
CA ARG A 122 -18.98 13.52 -19.92
C ARG A 122 -17.96 12.60 -19.26
N ARG A 123 -17.83 12.64 -17.91
CA ARG A 123 -17.00 11.68 -17.16
C ARG A 123 -17.52 10.25 -17.30
N LEU A 124 -18.83 10.04 -17.15
CA LEU A 124 -19.48 8.74 -17.39
C LEU A 124 -19.20 8.22 -18.80
N TRP A 125 -19.43 9.04 -19.81
CA TRP A 125 -19.17 8.67 -21.21
C TRP A 125 -17.73 8.31 -21.46
N PHE A 126 -16.78 9.14 -21.00
CA PHE A 126 -15.35 8.84 -21.11
C PHE A 126 -14.99 7.51 -20.40
N LEU A 127 -15.45 7.32 -19.17
CA LEU A 127 -15.18 6.10 -18.39
C LEU A 127 -15.78 4.86 -19.05
N TYR A 128 -16.97 4.99 -19.64
CA TYR A 128 -17.58 3.91 -20.39
C TYR A 128 -16.72 3.46 -21.58
N GLU A 129 -16.34 4.37 -22.45
CA GLU A 129 -15.50 4.04 -23.62
C GLU A 129 -14.10 3.59 -23.19
N TRP A 130 -13.55 4.17 -22.13
CA TRP A 130 -12.24 3.83 -21.61
C TRP A 130 -12.19 2.41 -20.98
N LEU A 131 -13.19 2.03 -20.20
CA LEU A 131 -13.26 0.73 -19.52
C LEU A 131 -13.64 -0.41 -20.46
N THR A 132 -14.62 -0.16 -21.34
CA THR A 132 -15.20 -1.20 -22.19
C THR A 132 -14.52 -1.33 -23.55
N GLY A 133 -13.83 -0.29 -24.01
CA GLY A 133 -13.32 -0.19 -25.38
C GLY A 133 -14.42 0.01 -26.44
N ARG A 134 -15.70 0.06 -26.03
CA ARG A 134 -16.84 0.28 -26.92
C ARG A 134 -17.04 1.78 -27.16
N VAL A 135 -17.23 2.19 -28.42
CA VAL A 135 -17.45 3.59 -28.81
C VAL A 135 -18.93 3.81 -29.01
N LEU A 136 -19.52 4.77 -28.27
CA LEU A 136 -20.92 5.10 -28.39
C LEU A 136 -21.23 5.85 -29.71
N ASP A 137 -22.37 5.55 -30.31
CA ASP A 137 -22.90 6.30 -31.45
C ASP A 137 -23.58 7.60 -30.97
N VAL A 138 -22.74 8.56 -30.59
CA VAL A 138 -23.14 9.90 -30.16
C VAL A 138 -22.17 10.93 -30.72
N PRO A 139 -22.63 12.16 -31.07
CA PRO A 139 -21.74 13.23 -31.51
C PRO A 139 -20.70 13.60 -30.44
N ASP A 140 -19.57 14.11 -30.86
CA ASP A 140 -18.54 14.63 -29.96
C ASP A 140 -19.12 15.73 -29.06
N ALA A 141 -18.60 15.82 -27.83
CA ALA A 141 -19.02 16.83 -26.87
C ALA A 141 -18.81 18.25 -27.45
N PRO A 142 -19.78 19.18 -27.24
CA PRO A 142 -19.65 20.57 -27.65
C PRO A 142 -18.36 21.21 -27.09
N LYS A 143 -17.96 22.35 -27.66
CA LYS A 143 -16.79 23.13 -27.18
C LYS A 143 -17.07 23.71 -25.80
N VAL A 144 -16.80 22.91 -24.76
CA VAL A 144 -16.87 23.28 -23.35
C VAL A 144 -15.52 23.05 -22.67
N LYS A 145 -15.31 23.67 -21.50
CA LYS A 145 -14.10 23.45 -20.71
C LYS A 145 -13.97 21.96 -20.35
N ALA A 146 -12.78 21.40 -20.54
CA ALA A 146 -12.49 20.02 -20.12
C ALA A 146 -12.67 19.84 -18.61
N VAL A 147 -13.16 18.67 -18.22
CA VAL A 147 -13.31 18.26 -16.82
C VAL A 147 -12.38 17.08 -16.54
N ALA A 148 -11.72 17.08 -15.39
CA ALA A 148 -10.90 15.94 -14.98
C ALA A 148 -11.78 14.72 -14.67
N VAL A 149 -11.29 13.52 -15.01
CA VAL A 149 -11.93 12.25 -14.64
C VAL A 149 -11.95 12.08 -13.13
N VAL A 150 -10.81 12.32 -12.49
CA VAL A 150 -10.62 12.21 -11.05
C VAL A 150 -10.46 13.59 -10.44
N ASP A 151 -11.06 13.84 -9.29
CA ASP A 151 -10.77 15.02 -8.49
C ASP A 151 -9.46 14.75 -7.69
N PRO A 152 -8.36 15.46 -8.00
CA PRO A 152 -7.09 15.22 -7.35
C PRO A 152 -7.06 15.59 -5.87
N THR A 153 -8.07 16.32 -5.39
CA THR A 153 -8.21 16.63 -3.96
C THR A 153 -8.86 15.49 -3.19
N GLU A 154 -9.55 14.57 -3.87
CA GLU A 154 -10.23 13.43 -3.27
C GLU A 154 -9.54 12.09 -3.51
N GLN A 155 -8.88 11.93 -4.66
CA GLN A 155 -8.19 10.69 -5.03
C GLN A 155 -6.86 10.99 -5.73
N ALA A 156 -5.90 10.08 -5.58
CA ALA A 156 -4.62 10.18 -6.27
C ALA A 156 -4.81 10.14 -7.79
N ALA A 157 -4.16 11.07 -8.49
CA ALA A 157 -4.28 11.27 -9.92
C ALA A 157 -2.98 11.80 -10.49
N ILE A 158 -2.77 11.66 -11.80
CA ILE A 158 -1.61 12.28 -12.47
C ILE A 158 -1.84 13.78 -12.70
N GLU A 159 -0.76 14.57 -12.64
CA GLU A 159 -0.83 16.02 -12.89
C GLU A 159 -1.08 16.35 -14.37
N ASN A 160 -0.44 15.63 -15.29
CA ASN A 160 -0.37 15.93 -16.72
C ASN A 160 -1.18 14.94 -17.56
N GLY A 161 -2.50 14.86 -17.33
CA GLY A 161 -3.38 14.00 -18.09
C GLY A 161 -3.61 14.49 -19.54
N ALA A 162 -3.89 13.57 -20.46
CA ALA A 162 -4.27 13.90 -21.82
C ALA A 162 -5.75 14.30 -21.90
N VAL A 163 -6.06 15.34 -22.67
CA VAL A 163 -7.45 15.76 -22.92
C VAL A 163 -8.02 14.94 -24.07
N SER A 164 -9.10 14.20 -23.79
CA SER A 164 -9.95 13.62 -24.84
C SER A 164 -10.78 14.71 -25.50
N ALA A 165 -10.51 14.96 -26.78
CA ALA A 165 -11.24 15.96 -27.58
C ALA A 165 -12.73 15.58 -27.72
N ARG A 166 -13.02 14.28 -27.95
CA ARG A 166 -14.35 13.71 -28.11
C ARG A 166 -15.24 13.96 -26.89
N HIS A 167 -14.70 13.70 -25.69
CA HIS A 167 -15.48 13.78 -24.44
C HIS A 167 -15.34 15.13 -23.73
N ARG A 168 -14.35 15.95 -24.11
CA ARG A 168 -13.94 17.15 -23.34
C ARG A 168 -13.61 16.80 -21.90
N VAL A 169 -12.80 15.75 -21.72
CA VAL A 169 -12.40 15.19 -20.42
C VAL A 169 -10.89 15.09 -20.35
N LEU A 170 -10.30 15.54 -19.27
CA LEU A 170 -8.90 15.35 -18.94
C LEU A 170 -8.73 13.95 -18.30
N ASN A 171 -8.09 13.03 -19.01
CA ASN A 171 -7.76 11.72 -18.47
C ASN A 171 -6.56 11.82 -17.52
N ASN A 172 -6.83 12.06 -16.27
CA ASN A 172 -5.85 12.10 -15.19
C ASN A 172 -5.85 10.83 -14.31
N LEU A 173 -6.41 9.72 -14.81
CA LEU A 173 -6.28 8.41 -14.16
C LEU A 173 -4.81 7.98 -14.08
N PRO A 174 -4.35 7.41 -12.95
CA PRO A 174 -2.95 7.02 -12.80
C PRO A 174 -2.56 5.78 -13.59
N GLY A 175 -3.53 4.95 -13.99
CA GLY A 175 -3.31 3.70 -14.70
C GLY A 175 -3.96 3.62 -16.08
N THR A 176 -4.13 2.38 -16.54
CA THR A 176 -4.77 2.00 -17.81
C THR A 176 -5.97 1.08 -17.54
N PRO A 177 -6.83 0.77 -18.53
CA PRO A 177 -7.91 -0.18 -18.35
C PRO A 177 -7.46 -1.58 -17.88
N ASN A 178 -6.20 -1.93 -18.08
CA ASN A 178 -5.66 -3.21 -17.66
C ASN A 178 -5.19 -3.24 -16.20
N PHE A 179 -4.89 -2.07 -15.62
CA PHE A 179 -4.53 -1.94 -14.21
C PHE A 179 -4.63 -0.48 -13.77
N CYS A 180 -5.56 -0.20 -12.86
CA CYS A 180 -5.77 1.14 -12.33
C CYS A 180 -6.42 1.10 -10.92
N PRO A 181 -5.76 0.55 -9.91
CA PRO A 181 -6.23 0.70 -8.54
C PRO A 181 -6.30 2.18 -8.15
N MET A 182 -7.27 2.51 -7.31
CA MET A 182 -7.50 3.89 -6.89
C MET A 182 -7.12 4.07 -5.43
N VAL A 183 -6.65 5.26 -5.08
CA VAL A 183 -6.34 5.64 -3.69
C VAL A 183 -7.09 6.91 -3.35
N ARG A 184 -7.83 6.90 -2.24
CA ARG A 184 -8.53 8.06 -1.70
C ARG A 184 -7.61 8.81 -0.73
N TRP A 185 -7.64 10.13 -0.79
CA TRP A 185 -6.97 10.95 0.19
C TRP A 185 -7.73 10.94 1.51
N SER A 186 -7.50 9.90 2.32
CA SER A 186 -8.00 9.85 3.69
C SER A 186 -7.35 10.94 4.56
N PRO A 187 -7.95 11.29 5.71
CA PRO A 187 -7.31 12.20 6.67
C PRO A 187 -5.89 11.75 7.07
N ALA A 188 -5.68 10.44 7.24
CA ALA A 188 -4.37 9.87 7.56
C ALA A 188 -3.36 10.08 6.42
N LEU A 189 -3.73 9.77 5.17
CA LEU A 189 -2.84 9.98 4.01
C LEU A 189 -2.49 11.45 3.80
N ARG A 190 -3.46 12.37 3.99
CA ARG A 190 -3.18 13.81 3.93
C ARG A 190 -2.15 14.22 5.00
N ALA A 191 -2.34 13.74 6.24
CA ALA A 191 -1.41 14.02 7.32
C ALA A 191 0.00 13.48 7.05
N TYR A 192 0.12 12.30 6.40
CA TYR A 192 1.41 11.76 5.98
C TYR A 192 2.05 12.57 4.85
N ALA A 193 1.29 12.93 3.82
CA ALA A 193 1.78 13.73 2.69
C ALA A 193 2.31 15.10 3.15
N ASP A 194 1.61 15.75 4.08
CA ASP A 194 2.01 17.05 4.66
C ASP A 194 3.33 16.98 5.42
N ARG A 195 3.74 15.80 5.92
CA ARG A 195 5.03 15.62 6.61
C ARG A 195 6.25 15.76 5.70
N ARG A 196 6.07 15.68 4.38
CA ARG A 196 7.15 15.77 3.39
C ARG A 196 8.34 14.88 3.76
N LEU A 197 8.07 13.58 3.95
CA LEU A 197 9.08 12.61 4.39
C LEU A 197 10.27 12.53 3.43
N ASP A 198 10.07 12.77 2.14
CA ASP A 198 11.12 12.90 1.12
C ASP A 198 12.12 14.02 1.44
N VAL A 199 11.64 15.19 1.85
CA VAL A 199 12.48 16.34 2.24
C VAL A 199 13.21 16.05 3.54
N ARG A 200 12.52 15.43 4.51
CA ARG A 200 13.13 15.05 5.80
C ARG A 200 14.23 14.02 5.62
N ALA A 201 14.01 12.99 4.79
CA ALA A 201 15.04 11.99 4.48
C ALA A 201 16.29 12.63 3.89
N ARG A 202 16.12 13.49 2.88
CA ARG A 202 17.25 14.24 2.29
C ARG A 202 17.96 15.15 3.29
N ALA A 203 17.21 15.82 4.16
CA ALA A 203 17.81 16.69 5.19
C ALA A 203 18.60 15.87 6.23
N THR A 204 18.12 14.71 6.64
CA THR A 204 18.83 13.78 7.53
C THR A 204 20.12 13.30 6.89
N VAL A 205 20.04 12.76 5.66
CA VAL A 205 21.21 12.28 4.90
C VAL A 205 22.25 13.38 4.69
N GLY A 206 21.81 14.61 4.38
CA GLY A 206 22.71 15.75 4.17
C GLY A 206 23.49 16.20 5.40
N ARG A 207 23.10 15.79 6.61
CA ARG A 207 23.81 16.09 7.87
C ARG A 207 24.81 15.01 8.29
N ILE A 208 24.69 13.81 7.74
CA ILE A 208 25.52 12.66 8.09
C ILE A 208 26.81 12.70 7.27
N HIS A 209 27.96 12.45 7.93
CA HIS A 209 29.25 12.34 7.23
C HIS A 209 29.21 11.19 6.21
N LYS A 210 29.80 11.36 5.03
CA LYS A 210 29.72 10.42 3.91
C LYS A 210 30.12 8.98 4.28
N ASP A 211 31.17 8.80 5.07
CA ASP A 211 31.66 7.48 5.48
C ASP A 211 30.70 6.79 6.46
N VAL A 212 30.08 7.55 7.37
CA VAL A 212 29.05 7.06 8.28
C VAL A 212 27.81 6.67 7.48
N LEU A 213 27.39 7.52 6.53
CA LEU A 213 26.26 7.27 5.67
C LEU A 213 26.44 5.99 4.84
N ALA A 214 27.63 5.78 4.25
CA ALA A 214 27.91 4.59 3.46
C ALA A 214 27.80 3.31 4.30
N ARG A 215 28.29 3.33 5.55
CA ARG A 215 28.19 2.19 6.47
C ARG A 215 26.74 1.97 6.94
N ALA A 216 26.02 3.05 7.28
CA ALA A 216 24.62 2.97 7.64
C ALA A 216 23.77 2.40 6.50
N ALA A 217 23.96 2.87 5.27
CA ALA A 217 23.28 2.36 4.10
C ALA A 217 23.56 0.88 3.85
N ALA A 218 24.83 0.43 3.98
CA ALA A 218 25.20 -0.97 3.83
C ALA A 218 24.54 -1.85 4.91
N PHE A 219 24.51 -1.39 6.16
CA PHE A 219 23.86 -2.11 7.24
C PHE A 219 22.33 -2.20 7.05
N MET A 220 21.69 -1.09 6.73
CA MET A 220 20.24 -1.05 6.48
C MET A 220 19.84 -1.95 5.29
N LEU A 221 20.63 -1.95 4.22
CA LEU A 221 20.43 -2.83 3.08
C LEU A 221 20.51 -4.31 3.48
N LEU A 222 21.53 -4.71 4.26
CA LEU A 222 21.68 -6.08 4.74
C LEU A 222 20.53 -6.47 5.68
N LYS A 223 20.15 -5.58 6.58
CA LYS A 223 19.02 -5.75 7.49
C LYS A 223 17.71 -5.94 6.71
N ASP A 224 17.46 -5.13 5.68
CA ASP A 224 16.28 -5.23 4.84
C ASP A 224 16.25 -6.55 4.05
N SER A 225 17.34 -6.88 3.38
CA SER A 225 17.49 -8.13 2.64
C SER A 225 17.20 -9.35 3.51
N ARG A 226 17.79 -9.42 4.71
CA ARG A 226 17.57 -10.52 5.65
C ARG A 226 16.12 -10.58 6.14
N SER A 227 15.56 -9.44 6.52
CA SER A 227 14.17 -9.34 6.98
C SER A 227 13.19 -9.81 5.90
N SER A 228 13.47 -9.53 4.64
CA SER A 228 12.65 -9.96 3.52
C SER A 228 12.57 -11.50 3.38
N PHE A 229 13.60 -12.24 3.76
CA PHE A 229 13.54 -13.70 3.85
C PHE A 229 12.81 -14.19 5.10
N ILE A 230 13.07 -13.55 6.25
CA ILE A 230 12.43 -13.94 7.53
C ILE A 230 10.91 -13.80 7.47
N ILE A 231 10.38 -12.79 6.77
CA ILE A 231 8.94 -12.62 6.55
C ILE A 231 8.32 -13.85 5.85
N GLU A 232 9.09 -14.49 4.94
CA GLU A 232 8.67 -15.72 4.24
C GLU A 232 8.97 -17.00 5.06
N GLY A 233 9.45 -16.87 6.30
CA GLY A 233 9.81 -18.00 7.13
C GLY A 233 11.14 -18.68 6.75
N GLU A 234 11.97 -18.02 5.93
CA GLU A 234 13.26 -18.55 5.48
C GLU A 234 14.43 -18.01 6.30
N GLU A 235 15.43 -18.87 6.56
CA GLU A 235 16.74 -18.52 7.10
C GLU A 235 17.84 -18.82 6.05
N PRO A 236 18.03 -17.96 5.05
CA PRO A 236 18.94 -18.23 3.96
C PRO A 236 20.40 -18.09 4.38
N PRO A 237 21.33 -18.82 3.70
CA PRO A 237 22.77 -18.58 3.82
C PRO A 237 23.13 -17.13 3.50
N GLN A 238 24.21 -16.64 4.12
CA GLN A 238 24.66 -15.25 3.96
C GLN A 238 24.87 -14.82 2.50
N GLU A 239 25.30 -15.75 1.64
CA GLU A 239 25.48 -15.49 0.20
C GLU A 239 24.16 -15.19 -0.53
N ARG A 240 23.06 -15.86 -0.17
CA ARG A 240 21.72 -15.56 -0.71
C ARG A 240 21.24 -14.19 -0.25
N VAL A 241 21.46 -13.86 1.02
CA VAL A 241 21.14 -12.54 1.59
C VAL A 241 21.91 -11.44 0.85
N ALA A 242 23.22 -11.65 0.62
CA ALA A 242 24.08 -10.69 -0.08
C ALA A 242 23.65 -10.48 -1.54
N ARG A 243 23.35 -11.56 -2.28
CA ARG A 243 22.85 -11.47 -3.67
C ARG A 243 21.54 -10.71 -3.76
N TRP A 244 20.62 -10.97 -2.86
CA TRP A 244 19.34 -10.25 -2.81
C TRP A 244 19.52 -8.79 -2.42
N GLY A 245 20.38 -8.50 -1.44
CA GLY A 245 20.76 -7.13 -1.09
C GLY A 245 21.32 -6.36 -2.29
N HIS A 246 22.17 -7.01 -3.12
CA HIS A 246 22.65 -6.38 -4.34
C HIS A 246 21.53 -6.06 -5.34
N ALA A 247 20.54 -6.94 -5.49
CA ALA A 247 19.38 -6.68 -6.33
C ALA A 247 18.51 -5.53 -5.79
N ILE A 248 18.35 -5.42 -4.46
CA ILE A 248 17.65 -4.29 -3.81
C ILE A 248 18.43 -2.99 -4.03
N ALA A 249 19.75 -2.99 -3.90
CA ALA A 249 20.59 -1.81 -4.13
C ALA A 249 20.50 -1.26 -5.56
N GLN A 250 20.13 -2.09 -6.54
CA GLN A 250 19.93 -1.71 -7.93
C GLN A 250 18.48 -1.29 -8.25
N ALA A 251 17.57 -1.35 -7.28
CA ALA A 251 16.18 -0.94 -7.47
C ALA A 251 16.09 0.51 -7.98
N GLY A 252 15.21 0.75 -8.94
CA GLY A 252 15.04 2.07 -9.56
C GLY A 252 16.09 2.45 -10.62
N SER A 253 17.17 1.66 -10.80
CA SER A 253 18.21 1.97 -11.81
C SER A 253 17.78 1.67 -13.25
N THR A 254 16.80 0.80 -13.42
CA THR A 254 16.22 0.41 -14.73
C THR A 254 14.71 0.58 -14.66
N ARG A 255 14.05 0.71 -15.83
CA ARG A 255 12.59 0.75 -15.90
C ARG A 255 12.00 -0.60 -15.50
N LEU A 256 10.87 -0.56 -14.82
CA LEU A 256 10.11 -1.77 -14.51
C LEU A 256 9.67 -2.46 -15.81
N SER A 257 9.79 -3.78 -15.83
CA SER A 257 9.30 -4.62 -16.93
C SER A 257 9.03 -6.04 -16.43
N VAL A 258 8.19 -6.79 -17.13
CA VAL A 258 7.94 -8.20 -16.82
C VAL A 258 9.23 -9.02 -16.91
N ALA A 259 10.08 -8.74 -17.90
CA ALA A 259 11.38 -9.40 -18.04
C ALA A 259 12.32 -9.15 -16.84
N GLU A 260 12.28 -7.95 -16.26
CA GLU A 260 13.05 -7.63 -15.05
C GLU A 260 12.52 -8.40 -13.84
N LEU A 261 11.21 -8.51 -13.67
CA LEU A 261 10.61 -9.33 -12.60
C LEU A 261 10.99 -10.81 -12.73
N GLU A 262 10.97 -11.36 -13.94
CA GLU A 262 11.43 -12.74 -14.21
C GLU A 262 12.94 -12.91 -13.96
N ARG A 263 13.77 -11.91 -14.30
CA ARG A 263 15.20 -11.91 -13.98
C ARG A 263 15.44 -11.93 -12.47
N LEU A 264 14.69 -11.12 -11.72
CA LEU A 264 14.78 -11.06 -10.26
C LEU A 264 14.30 -12.34 -9.60
N GLN A 265 13.25 -12.98 -10.13
CA GLN A 265 12.80 -14.28 -9.66
C GLN A 265 13.96 -15.30 -9.69
N ARG A 266 14.75 -15.37 -10.77
CA ARG A 266 15.91 -16.27 -10.89
C ARG A 266 17.01 -16.02 -9.85
N ILE A 267 17.07 -14.80 -9.29
CA ILE A 267 18.02 -14.49 -8.19
C ILE A 267 17.52 -15.07 -6.87
N LEU A 268 16.19 -15.13 -6.68
CA LEU A 268 15.53 -15.51 -5.44
C LEU A 268 15.40 -17.01 -5.26
N VAL A 269 15.01 -17.70 -6.33
CA VAL A 269 14.65 -19.12 -6.30
C VAL A 269 15.68 -19.99 -7.00
N ASP A 270 15.74 -21.26 -6.62
CA ASP A 270 16.61 -22.26 -7.26
C ASP A 270 15.79 -22.95 -8.37
N ASP A 271 16.21 -22.81 -9.61
CA ASP A 271 15.53 -23.33 -10.80
C ASP A 271 15.45 -24.86 -10.85
N ARG A 272 16.20 -25.56 -10.02
CA ARG A 272 16.09 -27.02 -9.87
C ARG A 272 14.83 -27.48 -9.16
N PHE A 273 14.19 -26.57 -8.38
CA PHE A 273 13.05 -26.91 -7.53
C PHE A 273 11.79 -26.09 -7.83
N VAL A 274 11.92 -25.00 -8.58
CA VAL A 274 10.81 -24.07 -8.85
C VAL A 274 10.74 -23.74 -10.33
N GLU A 275 9.54 -23.85 -10.92
CA GLU A 275 9.29 -23.39 -12.29
C GLU A 275 9.50 -21.87 -12.39
N LEU A 276 10.34 -21.44 -13.35
CA LEU A 276 10.62 -20.04 -13.61
C LEU A 276 9.60 -19.41 -14.57
N GLY A 277 9.39 -18.12 -14.41
CA GLY A 277 8.44 -17.35 -15.21
C GLY A 277 7.03 -17.40 -14.65
N LEU A 278 6.07 -16.92 -15.44
CA LEU A 278 4.67 -16.86 -15.02
C LEU A 278 4.10 -18.26 -14.82
N ARG A 279 3.42 -18.45 -13.67
CA ARG A 279 2.74 -19.72 -13.37
C ARG A 279 1.66 -20.04 -14.41
N ARG A 280 1.47 -21.31 -14.66
CA ARG A 280 0.51 -21.84 -15.66
C ARG A 280 -0.73 -22.42 -15.02
N GLU A 281 -0.69 -22.67 -13.72
CA GLU A 281 -1.81 -23.18 -12.94
C GLU A 281 -2.39 -22.09 -12.05
N GLY A 282 -3.58 -22.32 -11.51
CA GLY A 282 -4.14 -21.51 -10.45
C GLY A 282 -3.19 -21.40 -9.27
N GLY A 283 -3.45 -20.51 -8.36
CA GLY A 283 -2.63 -20.32 -7.17
C GLY A 283 -3.44 -19.74 -6.03
N PHE A 284 -3.03 -20.05 -4.82
CA PHE A 284 -3.59 -19.47 -3.61
C PHE A 284 -2.51 -19.33 -2.53
N VAL A 285 -2.80 -18.49 -1.54
CA VAL A 285 -2.06 -18.41 -0.29
C VAL A 285 -2.98 -18.91 0.80
N GLY A 286 -2.50 -19.80 1.67
CA GLY A 286 -3.27 -20.44 2.73
C GLY A 286 -2.75 -21.83 3.03
N ASP A 287 -3.53 -22.59 3.77
CA ASP A 287 -3.21 -23.96 4.20
C ASP A 287 -3.94 -25.01 3.38
N HIS A 288 -3.63 -26.26 3.66
CA HIS A 288 -4.40 -27.42 3.21
C HIS A 288 -5.07 -28.11 4.41
N ASP A 289 -6.30 -28.55 4.24
CA ASP A 289 -6.96 -29.40 5.23
C ASP A 289 -6.14 -30.66 5.47
N ARG A 290 -5.76 -30.90 6.71
CA ARG A 290 -4.83 -31.98 7.09
C ARG A 290 -5.38 -33.39 6.80
N ARG A 291 -6.68 -33.55 6.66
CA ARG A 291 -7.35 -34.85 6.44
C ARG A 291 -7.65 -35.11 4.98
N THR A 292 -8.05 -34.08 4.26
CA THR A 292 -8.52 -34.20 2.86
C THR A 292 -7.50 -33.67 1.85
N ALA A 293 -6.44 -32.97 2.30
CA ALA A 293 -5.50 -32.22 1.48
C ALA A 293 -6.18 -31.17 0.57
N ALA A 294 -7.44 -30.80 0.85
CA ALA A 294 -8.15 -29.76 0.11
C ALA A 294 -7.56 -28.37 0.41
N PRO A 295 -7.46 -27.48 -0.59
CA PRO A 295 -7.05 -26.10 -0.39
C PRO A 295 -7.97 -25.36 0.60
N MET A 296 -7.37 -24.57 1.50
CA MET A 296 -8.03 -23.64 2.40
C MET A 296 -7.47 -22.24 2.16
N PRO A 297 -7.93 -21.52 1.12
CA PRO A 297 -7.35 -20.27 0.71
C PRO A 297 -7.69 -19.11 1.66
N ASP A 298 -6.67 -18.37 2.11
CA ASP A 298 -6.79 -17.03 2.66
C ASP A 298 -6.80 -15.98 1.54
N HIS A 299 -6.11 -16.27 0.44
CA HIS A 299 -6.10 -15.50 -0.78
C HIS A 299 -6.10 -16.41 -2.01
N ILE A 300 -6.95 -16.12 -2.99
CA ILE A 300 -6.93 -16.76 -4.31
C ILE A 300 -6.28 -15.78 -5.28
N SER A 301 -5.26 -16.24 -5.99
CA SER A 301 -4.47 -15.43 -6.92
C SER A 301 -5.20 -15.23 -8.26
N ALA A 302 -4.78 -14.26 -9.06
CA ALA A 302 -5.32 -14.03 -10.40
C ALA A 302 -5.20 -15.27 -11.27
N ARG A 303 -6.12 -15.45 -12.24
CA ARG A 303 -6.09 -16.58 -13.18
C ARG A 303 -4.82 -16.54 -14.04
N PRO A 304 -4.22 -17.67 -14.41
CA PRO A 304 -3.01 -17.72 -15.24
C PRO A 304 -3.16 -16.96 -16.56
N GLU A 305 -4.30 -17.09 -17.23
CA GLU A 305 -4.58 -16.40 -18.50
C GLU A 305 -4.66 -14.88 -18.41
N ASP A 306 -4.93 -14.32 -17.22
CA ASP A 306 -4.98 -12.88 -16.99
C ASP A 306 -3.63 -12.27 -16.61
N LEU A 307 -2.66 -13.07 -16.14
CA LEU A 307 -1.41 -12.59 -15.56
C LEU A 307 -0.63 -11.67 -16.48
N ARG A 308 -0.52 -12.02 -17.76
CA ARG A 308 0.26 -11.21 -18.72
C ARG A 308 -0.34 -9.82 -18.89
N VAL A 309 -1.65 -9.74 -19.09
CA VAL A 309 -2.36 -8.46 -19.28
C VAL A 309 -2.32 -7.61 -18.02
N LEU A 310 -2.48 -8.24 -16.84
CA LEU A 310 -2.41 -7.55 -15.56
C LEU A 310 -1.01 -7.00 -15.28
N LEU A 311 0.05 -7.77 -15.53
CA LEU A 311 1.43 -7.32 -15.35
C LEU A 311 1.84 -6.24 -16.36
N ASP A 312 1.45 -6.37 -17.62
CA ASP A 312 1.67 -5.31 -18.61
C ASP A 312 0.93 -4.02 -18.18
N GLY A 313 -0.27 -4.17 -17.62
CA GLY A 313 -1.03 -3.07 -17.02
C GLY A 313 -0.33 -2.43 -15.82
N LEU A 314 0.24 -3.24 -14.92
CA LEU A 314 1.00 -2.78 -13.76
C LEU A 314 2.26 -2.00 -14.17
N VAL A 315 3.01 -2.50 -15.15
CA VAL A 315 4.18 -1.80 -15.73
C VAL A 315 3.76 -0.47 -16.38
N ALA A 316 2.62 -0.46 -17.08
CA ALA A 316 2.09 0.76 -17.67
C ALA A 316 1.62 1.76 -16.60
N TYR A 317 1.07 1.28 -15.48
CA TYR A 317 0.72 2.12 -14.32
C TYR A 317 1.97 2.79 -13.75
N ASP A 318 3.02 2.03 -13.41
CA ASP A 318 4.29 2.54 -12.89
C ASP A 318 4.88 3.63 -13.81
N THR A 319 4.98 3.35 -15.11
CA THR A 319 5.49 4.31 -16.09
C THR A 319 4.64 5.60 -16.12
N ARG A 320 3.31 5.46 -16.07
CA ARG A 320 2.38 6.58 -16.17
C ARG A 320 2.32 7.39 -14.89
N ALA A 321 2.32 6.74 -13.72
CA ALA A 321 2.28 7.35 -12.40
C ALA A 321 3.55 8.16 -12.13
N LEU A 322 4.73 7.59 -12.42
CA LEU A 322 6.02 8.26 -12.31
C LEU A 322 6.09 9.51 -13.22
N ALA A 323 5.72 9.39 -14.49
CA ALA A 323 5.70 10.51 -15.44
C ALA A 323 4.66 11.58 -15.05
N GLY A 324 3.56 11.17 -14.46
CA GLY A 324 2.45 12.00 -14.00
C GLY A 324 2.61 12.54 -12.58
N LYS A 325 3.74 12.24 -11.91
CA LYS A 325 4.06 12.68 -10.55
C LYS A 325 2.99 12.32 -9.51
N VAL A 326 2.50 11.10 -9.57
CA VAL A 326 1.73 10.53 -8.46
C VAL A 326 2.61 10.53 -7.22
N ASP A 327 2.03 10.68 -6.04
CA ASP A 327 2.78 10.57 -4.79
C ASP A 327 3.56 9.25 -4.73
N PRO A 328 4.88 9.25 -4.51
CA PRO A 328 5.73 8.07 -4.64
C PRO A 328 5.37 6.92 -3.68
N VAL A 329 4.89 7.22 -2.47
CA VAL A 329 4.50 6.19 -1.51
C VAL A 329 3.17 5.57 -1.92
N VAL A 330 2.25 6.37 -2.44
CA VAL A 330 0.98 5.91 -3.02
C VAL A 330 1.25 5.02 -4.23
N GLU A 331 2.12 5.45 -5.16
CA GLU A 331 2.52 4.66 -6.32
C GLU A 331 3.14 3.33 -5.91
N ALA A 332 4.10 3.36 -4.97
CA ALA A 332 4.76 2.16 -4.45
C ALA A 332 3.76 1.17 -3.82
N ALA A 333 2.77 1.68 -3.07
CA ALA A 333 1.73 0.84 -2.49
C ALA A 333 0.87 0.18 -3.58
N VAL A 334 0.42 0.92 -4.58
CA VAL A 334 -0.40 0.37 -5.67
C VAL A 334 0.35 -0.69 -6.46
N VAL A 335 1.59 -0.41 -6.86
CA VAL A 335 2.41 -1.32 -7.66
C VAL A 335 2.75 -2.59 -6.87
N ALA A 336 3.23 -2.45 -5.65
CA ALA A 336 3.66 -3.57 -4.83
C ALA A 336 2.47 -4.46 -4.39
N PHE A 337 1.41 -3.87 -3.83
CA PHE A 337 0.25 -4.64 -3.38
C PHE A 337 -0.56 -5.22 -4.55
N GLY A 338 -0.65 -4.53 -5.69
CA GLY A 338 -1.23 -5.10 -6.90
C GLY A 338 -0.48 -6.35 -7.36
N PHE A 339 0.85 -6.31 -7.36
CA PHE A 339 1.68 -7.45 -7.70
C PHE A 339 1.47 -8.65 -6.76
N ILE A 340 1.45 -8.43 -5.44
CA ILE A 340 1.28 -9.54 -4.49
C ILE A 340 -0.12 -10.18 -4.60
N TYR A 341 -1.17 -9.42 -4.90
CA TYR A 341 -2.50 -9.99 -5.14
C TYR A 341 -2.59 -10.78 -6.44
N MET A 342 -1.93 -10.33 -7.51
CA MET A 342 -1.83 -11.13 -8.74
C MET A 342 -1.08 -12.44 -8.52
N HIS A 343 -0.07 -12.44 -7.66
CA HIS A 343 0.78 -13.57 -7.32
C HIS A 343 1.29 -14.33 -8.56
N PRO A 344 2.04 -13.68 -9.46
CA PRO A 344 2.25 -14.17 -10.82
C PRO A 344 3.22 -15.33 -10.95
N PHE A 345 4.07 -15.59 -9.96
CA PHE A 345 5.10 -16.63 -9.99
C PHE A 345 4.73 -17.80 -9.06
N VAL A 346 5.38 -18.92 -9.25
CA VAL A 346 5.22 -20.08 -8.36
C VAL A 346 5.86 -19.80 -6.99
N ASP A 347 7.00 -19.10 -6.98
CA ASP A 347 7.68 -18.66 -5.75
C ASP A 347 8.39 -17.32 -5.96
N GLY A 348 8.69 -16.63 -4.86
CA GLY A 348 9.40 -15.35 -4.84
C GLY A 348 8.52 -14.10 -4.83
N ASN A 349 7.20 -14.26 -4.87
CA ASN A 349 6.27 -13.11 -4.98
C ASN A 349 6.38 -12.14 -3.82
N GLY A 350 6.44 -12.61 -2.57
CA GLY A 350 6.55 -11.74 -1.41
C GLY A 350 7.83 -10.91 -1.39
N ARG A 351 8.97 -11.51 -1.77
CA ARG A 351 10.26 -10.81 -1.88
C ARG A 351 10.26 -9.79 -3.01
N LEU A 352 9.65 -10.13 -4.17
CA LEU A 352 9.48 -9.21 -5.30
C LEU A 352 8.52 -8.07 -4.98
N HIS A 353 7.43 -8.34 -4.26
CA HIS A 353 6.52 -7.32 -3.74
C HIS A 353 7.29 -6.24 -2.95
N ARG A 354 8.16 -6.64 -2.01
CA ARG A 354 8.96 -5.69 -1.23
C ARG A 354 10.05 -5.01 -2.06
N TRP A 355 10.63 -5.72 -3.05
CA TRP A 355 11.55 -5.09 -4.01
C TRP A 355 10.87 -3.99 -4.83
N LEU A 356 9.62 -4.18 -5.25
CA LEU A 356 8.85 -3.16 -5.99
C LEU A 356 8.68 -1.87 -5.19
N ILE A 357 8.54 -1.94 -3.87
CA ILE A 357 8.52 -0.75 -3.00
C ILE A 357 9.83 0.03 -3.14
N HIS A 358 10.96 -0.65 -3.03
CA HIS A 358 12.28 -0.01 -3.22
C HIS A 358 12.44 0.57 -4.62
N HIS A 359 11.97 -0.17 -5.63
CA HIS A 359 12.04 0.26 -7.02
C HIS A 359 11.35 1.61 -7.23
N VAL A 360 10.10 1.72 -6.83
CA VAL A 360 9.32 2.95 -7.02
C VAL A 360 9.89 4.12 -6.20
N LEU A 361 10.24 3.90 -4.91
CA LEU A 361 10.81 4.94 -4.07
C LEU A 361 12.17 5.46 -4.59
N ALA A 362 12.96 4.60 -5.21
CA ALA A 362 14.23 4.99 -5.82
C ALA A 362 14.04 5.68 -7.19
N ALA A 363 13.21 5.10 -8.07
CA ALA A 363 12.94 5.65 -9.40
C ALA A 363 12.30 7.04 -9.36
N SER A 364 11.44 7.30 -8.36
CA SER A 364 10.82 8.61 -8.14
C SER A 364 11.75 9.64 -7.48
N GLY A 365 12.95 9.24 -7.01
CA GLY A 365 13.86 10.09 -6.25
C GLY A 365 13.36 10.44 -4.85
N PHE A 366 12.41 9.67 -4.31
CA PHE A 366 11.93 9.81 -2.93
C PHE A 366 13.03 9.39 -1.94
N ALA A 367 13.61 8.21 -2.14
CA ALA A 367 14.78 7.78 -1.39
C ALA A 367 16.03 8.53 -1.86
N PRO A 368 16.87 9.07 -0.93
CA PRO A 368 18.15 9.67 -1.30
C PRO A 368 19.06 8.68 -2.01
N THR A 369 19.82 9.16 -2.99
CA THR A 369 20.73 8.31 -3.78
C THR A 369 21.70 7.52 -2.88
N GLY A 370 21.78 6.23 -3.09
CA GLY A 370 22.66 5.32 -2.33
C GLY A 370 22.12 4.91 -0.96
N VAL A 371 20.92 5.34 -0.58
CA VAL A 371 20.26 4.93 0.67
C VAL A 371 19.07 4.05 0.35
N VAL A 372 19.05 2.85 0.89
CA VAL A 372 17.90 1.94 0.85
C VAL A 372 17.18 2.03 2.20
N PHE A 373 15.90 2.34 2.17
CA PHE A 373 15.07 2.33 3.36
C PHE A 373 14.82 0.87 3.80
N PRO A 374 15.02 0.49 5.07
CA PRO A 374 14.83 -0.89 5.50
C PRO A 374 13.35 -1.24 5.69
N ILE A 375 12.54 -1.10 4.64
CA ILE A 375 11.09 -1.29 4.66
C ILE A 375 10.71 -2.71 5.08
N SER A 376 11.44 -3.74 4.58
CA SER A 376 11.20 -5.14 4.99
C SER A 376 11.45 -5.35 6.47
N ALA A 377 12.43 -4.65 7.05
CA ALA A 377 12.70 -4.72 8.49
C ALA A 377 11.57 -4.09 9.32
N VAL A 378 10.98 -2.99 8.84
CA VAL A 378 9.82 -2.37 9.48
C VAL A 378 8.58 -3.25 9.32
N ILE A 379 8.33 -3.82 8.14
CA ILE A 379 7.24 -4.79 7.91
C ILE A 379 7.36 -5.97 8.87
N LEU A 380 8.58 -6.53 9.06
CA LEU A 380 8.80 -7.62 10.00
C LEU A 380 8.46 -7.25 11.44
N GLN A 381 8.75 -6.01 11.86
CA GLN A 381 8.36 -5.50 13.19
C GLN A 381 6.83 -5.34 13.34
N LYS A 382 6.12 -5.11 12.22
CA LYS A 382 4.68 -4.88 12.14
C LYS A 382 3.95 -6.01 11.41
N LEU A 383 4.45 -7.25 11.54
CA LEU A 383 4.02 -8.38 10.70
C LEU A 383 2.50 -8.65 10.79
N ASP A 384 1.92 -8.54 11.99
CA ASP A 384 0.47 -8.72 12.17
C ASP A 384 -0.32 -7.63 11.43
N ARG A 385 0.12 -6.37 11.53
CA ARG A 385 -0.50 -5.26 10.79
C ARG A 385 -0.38 -5.42 9.28
N TYR A 386 0.76 -5.93 8.80
CA TYR A 386 0.97 -6.23 7.38
C TYR A 386 0.02 -7.34 6.89
N ARG A 387 -0.13 -8.41 7.68
CA ARG A 387 -1.09 -9.48 7.40
C ARG A 387 -2.53 -8.96 7.37
N ASP A 388 -2.93 -8.16 8.36
CA ASP A 388 -4.26 -7.55 8.41
C ASP A 388 -4.58 -6.74 7.15
N VAL A 389 -3.60 -5.98 6.62
CA VAL A 389 -3.80 -5.19 5.40
C VAL A 389 -3.98 -6.09 4.17
N LEU A 390 -3.18 -7.15 4.03
CA LEU A 390 -3.31 -8.12 2.95
C LEU A 390 -4.64 -8.88 3.02
N GLU A 391 -4.97 -9.40 4.18
CA GLU A 391 -6.15 -10.23 4.40
C GLU A 391 -7.46 -9.42 4.32
N ALA A 392 -7.44 -8.15 4.72
CA ALA A 392 -8.63 -7.29 4.66
C ALA A 392 -9.20 -7.21 3.24
N TYR A 393 -8.35 -7.14 2.21
CA TYR A 393 -8.80 -7.19 0.82
C TYR A 393 -9.09 -8.62 0.36
N SER A 394 -8.18 -9.56 0.60
CA SER A 394 -8.32 -10.96 0.17
C SER A 394 -9.61 -11.61 0.67
N ARG A 395 -9.95 -11.43 1.95
CA ARG A 395 -11.18 -11.96 2.55
C ARG A 395 -12.46 -11.42 1.90
N THR A 396 -12.44 -10.15 1.45
CA THR A 396 -13.60 -9.56 0.77
C THR A 396 -13.82 -10.16 -0.62
N LEU A 397 -12.79 -10.72 -1.26
CA LEU A 397 -12.87 -11.34 -2.58
C LEU A 397 -13.39 -12.77 -2.55
N LEU A 398 -13.03 -13.55 -1.52
CA LEU A 398 -13.32 -14.99 -1.47
C LEU A 398 -14.77 -15.35 -1.79
N PRO A 399 -15.82 -14.66 -1.30
CA PRO A 399 -17.21 -14.97 -1.62
C PRO A 399 -17.60 -14.78 -3.08
N PHE A 400 -16.79 -14.06 -3.86
CA PHE A 400 -17.06 -13.72 -5.27
C PHE A 400 -16.23 -14.55 -6.25
N ILE A 401 -15.29 -15.36 -5.75
CA ILE A 401 -14.45 -16.24 -6.57
C ILE A 401 -15.00 -17.66 -6.52
N ASN A 402 -15.49 -18.16 -7.64
CA ASN A 402 -15.89 -19.55 -7.78
C ASN A 402 -14.66 -20.38 -8.15
N TRP A 403 -14.37 -21.40 -7.39
CA TRP A 403 -13.20 -22.24 -7.60
C TRP A 403 -13.48 -23.71 -7.27
N ARG A 404 -12.60 -24.60 -7.75
CA ARG A 404 -12.59 -26.02 -7.37
C ARG A 404 -11.15 -26.48 -7.11
N PRO A 405 -10.95 -27.49 -6.24
CA PRO A 405 -9.65 -28.11 -6.05
C PRO A 405 -9.21 -28.85 -7.31
N THR A 406 -7.89 -28.92 -7.54
CA THR A 406 -7.26 -29.72 -8.58
C THR A 406 -6.62 -30.98 -7.99
N ASP A 407 -6.31 -31.98 -8.84
CA ASP A 407 -5.64 -33.22 -8.40
C ASP A 407 -4.20 -32.96 -7.89
N SER A 408 -3.59 -31.84 -8.28
CA SER A 408 -2.27 -31.40 -7.79
C SER A 408 -2.30 -30.76 -6.40
N GLY A 409 -3.46 -30.69 -5.72
CA GLY A 409 -3.60 -29.98 -4.43
C GLY A 409 -3.68 -28.46 -4.57
N ASN A 410 -3.86 -27.95 -5.77
CA ASN A 410 -4.03 -26.53 -6.06
C ASN A 410 -5.53 -26.22 -6.30
N LEU A 411 -5.86 -25.06 -6.85
CA LEU A 411 -7.23 -24.69 -7.21
C LEU A 411 -7.31 -24.13 -8.63
N GLU A 412 -8.50 -24.27 -9.23
CA GLU A 412 -8.87 -23.68 -10.52
C GLU A 412 -10.00 -22.67 -10.31
N VAL A 413 -9.82 -21.44 -10.78
CA VAL A 413 -10.86 -20.39 -10.74
C VAL A 413 -11.78 -20.55 -11.94
N LEU A 414 -13.11 -20.53 -11.70
CA LEU A 414 -14.13 -20.87 -12.68
C LEU A 414 -14.86 -19.65 -13.29
N ASN A 415 -14.76 -18.49 -12.67
CA ASN A 415 -15.39 -17.26 -13.16
C ASN A 415 -14.35 -16.19 -13.53
N ASP A 416 -14.79 -15.16 -14.26
CA ASP A 416 -13.92 -14.01 -14.54
C ASP A 416 -13.70 -13.19 -13.25
N THR A 417 -12.42 -13.11 -12.83
CA THR A 417 -12.01 -12.43 -11.60
C THR A 417 -11.00 -11.31 -11.86
N ARG A 418 -10.70 -11.03 -13.14
CA ARG A 418 -9.66 -10.07 -13.53
C ARG A 418 -9.88 -8.69 -12.92
N ASP A 419 -11.13 -8.23 -12.79
CA ASP A 419 -11.47 -6.91 -12.27
C ASP A 419 -11.08 -6.73 -10.80
N TYR A 420 -11.04 -7.80 -10.01
CA TYR A 420 -10.62 -7.77 -8.62
C TYR A 420 -9.12 -7.45 -8.47
N TYR A 421 -8.30 -7.78 -9.46
CA TYR A 421 -6.85 -7.55 -9.43
C TYR A 421 -6.42 -6.26 -10.14
N ARG A 422 -7.27 -5.67 -10.98
CA ARG A 422 -6.95 -4.45 -11.71
C ARG A 422 -7.59 -3.17 -11.17
N PHE A 423 -8.66 -3.27 -10.36
CA PHE A 423 -9.47 -2.13 -9.92
C PHE A 423 -9.82 -2.18 -8.44
N PHE A 424 -8.85 -2.31 -7.57
CA PHE A 424 -9.11 -2.30 -6.12
C PHE A 424 -8.84 -0.93 -5.48
N ASP A 425 -9.39 -0.70 -4.29
CA ASP A 425 -9.06 0.46 -3.44
C ASP A 425 -7.78 0.17 -2.67
N ALA A 426 -6.71 0.91 -2.98
CA ALA A 426 -5.41 0.75 -2.36
C ALA A 426 -5.14 1.74 -1.20
N THR A 427 -6.17 2.40 -0.67
CA THR A 427 -6.02 3.43 0.37
C THR A 427 -5.36 2.89 1.63
N ARG A 428 -5.83 1.77 2.18
CA ARG A 428 -5.25 1.14 3.38
C ARG A 428 -3.81 0.66 3.18
N HIS A 429 -3.50 0.24 1.96
CA HIS A 429 -2.15 -0.18 1.58
C HIS A 429 -1.18 1.00 1.57
N ALA A 430 -1.62 2.13 1.03
CA ALA A 430 -0.86 3.37 1.03
C ALA A 430 -0.65 3.91 2.47
N GLU A 431 -1.67 3.86 3.32
CA GLU A 431 -1.56 4.23 4.74
C GLU A 431 -0.51 3.38 5.46
N PHE A 432 -0.58 2.07 5.29
CA PHE A 432 0.39 1.15 5.89
C PHE A 432 1.83 1.40 5.38
N LEU A 433 1.99 1.61 4.09
CA LEU A 433 3.32 1.88 3.53
C LEU A 433 3.87 3.22 4.01
N TYR A 434 3.04 4.25 4.11
CA TYR A 434 3.43 5.52 4.70
C TYR A 434 3.87 5.39 6.16
N GLU A 435 3.18 4.57 6.94
CA GLU A 435 3.59 4.26 8.32
C GLU A 435 5.00 3.62 8.36
N CYS A 436 5.29 2.68 7.44
CA CYS A 436 6.61 2.06 7.33
C CYS A 436 7.69 3.07 6.91
N VAL A 437 7.40 3.89 5.90
CA VAL A 437 8.33 4.93 5.40
C VAL A 437 8.60 5.97 6.49
N GLN A 438 7.58 6.42 7.21
CA GLN A 438 7.73 7.36 8.31
C GLN A 438 8.68 6.83 9.38
N GLN A 439 8.47 5.59 9.84
CA GLN A 439 9.33 4.97 10.84
C GLN A 439 10.78 4.93 10.36
N THR A 440 11.01 4.54 9.11
CA THR A 440 12.36 4.52 8.52
C THR A 440 13.01 5.90 8.50
N VAL A 441 12.29 6.93 8.06
CA VAL A 441 12.83 8.28 7.87
C VAL A 441 13.03 9.02 9.20
N GLU A 442 12.06 8.90 10.11
CA GLU A 442 12.05 9.68 11.35
C GLU A 442 12.79 8.98 12.50
N ARG A 443 12.97 7.64 12.43
CA ARG A 443 13.62 6.87 13.50
C ARG A 443 14.80 6.04 13.02
N ASP A 444 14.60 5.06 12.12
CA ASP A 444 15.62 4.03 11.87
C ASP A 444 16.89 4.62 11.23
N LEU A 445 16.76 5.53 10.28
CA LEU A 445 17.90 6.19 9.62
C LEU A 445 18.69 7.12 10.58
N PRO A 446 18.06 8.01 11.35
CA PRO A 446 18.77 8.81 12.35
C PRO A 446 19.43 7.98 13.45
N GLU A 447 18.76 6.95 13.95
CA GLU A 447 19.29 6.06 15.01
C GLU A 447 20.53 5.31 14.55
N GLU A 448 20.52 4.76 13.32
CA GLU A 448 21.66 4.04 12.76
C GLU A 448 22.86 4.97 12.55
N ALA A 449 22.62 6.16 12.01
CA ALA A 449 23.68 7.16 11.84
C ALA A 449 24.30 7.56 13.19
N ALA A 450 23.48 7.88 14.18
CA ALA A 450 23.94 8.26 15.52
C ALA A 450 24.69 7.11 16.22
N PHE A 451 24.27 5.85 15.95
CA PHE A 451 24.99 4.67 16.45
C PHE A 451 26.40 4.60 15.90
N LEU A 452 26.57 4.75 14.60
CA LEU A 452 27.87 4.67 13.94
C LEU A 452 28.78 5.85 14.32
N GLU A 453 28.24 7.05 14.44
CA GLU A 453 28.99 8.23 14.93
C GLU A 453 29.44 8.06 16.38
N GLY A 454 28.58 7.50 17.23
CA GLY A 454 28.89 7.14 18.60
C GLY A 454 30.00 6.10 18.68
N TYR A 455 29.88 5.04 17.87
CA TYR A 455 30.91 4.02 17.76
C TYR A 455 32.27 4.61 17.34
N ASP A 456 32.31 5.48 16.34
CA ASP A 456 33.55 6.10 15.87
C ASP A 456 34.21 6.98 16.95
N ARG A 457 33.38 7.74 17.72
CA ARG A 457 33.90 8.52 18.87
C ARG A 457 34.45 7.61 19.96
N PHE A 458 33.74 6.53 20.27
CA PHE A 458 34.19 5.54 21.24
C PHE A 458 35.50 4.88 20.79
N ALA A 459 35.56 4.39 19.55
CA ALA A 459 36.75 3.72 19.03
C ALA A 459 38.00 4.64 19.07
N ARG A 460 37.87 5.90 18.66
CA ARG A 460 38.95 6.90 18.77
C ARG A 460 39.38 7.15 20.21
N GLY A 461 38.44 7.36 21.11
CA GLY A 461 38.74 7.60 22.52
C GLY A 461 39.37 6.35 23.22
N VAL A 462 39.01 5.16 22.82
CA VAL A 462 39.68 3.93 23.31
C VAL A 462 41.14 3.91 22.86
N GLN A 463 41.44 4.26 21.59
CA GLN A 463 42.82 4.32 21.09
C GLN A 463 43.70 5.37 21.81
N GLU A 464 43.08 6.45 22.31
CA GLU A 464 43.78 7.42 23.15
C GLU A 464 44.05 6.94 24.57
N ILE A 465 43.33 5.93 25.05
CA ILE A 465 43.51 5.32 26.37
C ILE A 465 44.50 4.15 26.28
N VAL A 466 44.29 3.24 25.30
CA VAL A 466 45.08 2.02 25.11
C VAL A 466 45.11 1.70 23.62
N ASP A 467 46.31 1.50 23.07
CA ASP A 467 46.49 0.98 21.71
C ASP A 467 46.08 -0.48 21.65
N MET A 468 45.01 -0.77 20.89
CA MET A 468 44.51 -2.13 20.71
C MET A 468 43.96 -2.34 19.29
N PRO A 469 43.99 -3.61 18.79
CA PRO A 469 43.45 -3.93 17.46
C PRO A 469 41.96 -3.58 17.35
N SER A 470 41.50 -3.08 16.17
CA SER A 470 40.13 -2.73 15.91
C SER A 470 39.12 -3.85 16.21
N ALA A 471 39.53 -5.12 15.99
CA ALA A 471 38.70 -6.27 16.34
C ALA A 471 38.44 -6.37 17.87
N THR A 472 39.44 -5.99 18.67
CA THR A 472 39.32 -5.94 20.14
C THR A 472 38.46 -4.78 20.59
N VAL A 473 38.58 -3.62 19.93
CA VAL A 473 37.68 -2.46 20.18
C VAL A 473 36.20 -2.81 19.86
N ASN A 474 35.97 -3.51 18.77
CA ASN A 474 34.65 -4.00 18.40
C ASN A 474 34.07 -4.98 19.45
N LEU A 475 34.92 -5.90 19.94
CA LEU A 475 34.54 -6.84 20.98
C LEU A 475 34.20 -6.10 22.28
N LEU A 476 35.07 -5.17 22.68
CA LEU A 476 34.92 -4.32 23.87
C LEU A 476 33.60 -3.52 23.84
N HIS A 477 33.31 -2.89 22.71
CA HIS A 477 32.06 -2.13 22.52
C HIS A 477 30.82 -3.04 22.70
N ARG A 478 30.83 -4.26 22.12
CA ARG A 478 29.74 -5.24 22.30
C ARG A 478 29.55 -5.64 23.75
N PHE A 479 30.63 -5.93 24.48
CA PHE A 479 30.55 -6.32 25.89
C PHE A 479 29.99 -5.16 26.75
N LEU A 480 30.42 -3.93 26.46
CA LEU A 480 29.89 -2.74 27.17
C LEU A 480 28.40 -2.51 26.84
N GLN A 481 27.97 -2.72 25.60
CA GLN A 481 26.54 -2.64 25.25
C GLN A 481 25.72 -3.69 26.01
N GLN A 482 26.16 -4.96 26.03
CA GLN A 482 25.50 -6.04 26.76
C GLN A 482 25.50 -5.80 28.27
N GLY A 483 26.57 -5.22 28.80
CA GLY A 483 26.74 -4.90 30.23
C GLY A 483 26.20 -3.53 30.64
N LYS A 484 25.40 -2.86 29.79
CA LYS A 484 24.85 -1.52 30.05
C LYS A 484 25.91 -0.50 30.48
N GLY A 485 27.03 -0.51 29.80
CA GLY A 485 28.15 0.43 30.00
C GLY A 485 29.25 -0.10 30.95
N THR A 486 29.12 -1.29 31.49
CA THR A 486 30.11 -1.89 32.41
C THR A 486 30.54 -3.28 31.95
N LEU A 487 31.84 -3.60 32.13
CA LEU A 487 32.37 -4.94 31.88
C LEU A 487 32.11 -5.86 33.08
N SER A 488 31.57 -7.04 32.82
CA SER A 488 31.43 -8.08 33.85
C SER A 488 32.79 -8.52 34.39
N ASN A 489 32.85 -9.02 35.63
CA ASN A 489 34.09 -9.55 36.21
C ASN A 489 34.69 -10.64 35.32
N ARG A 490 33.88 -11.52 34.71
CA ARG A 490 34.35 -12.55 33.76
C ARG A 490 35.04 -11.92 32.55
N ALA A 491 34.42 -10.89 31.92
CA ALA A 491 35.00 -10.22 30.77
C ALA A 491 36.34 -9.54 31.12
N ARG A 492 36.44 -8.94 32.30
CA ARG A 492 37.67 -8.31 32.79
C ARG A 492 38.82 -9.32 33.01
N THR A 493 38.48 -10.52 33.47
CA THR A 493 39.50 -11.57 33.77
C THR A 493 39.86 -12.43 32.56
N ASN A 494 39.03 -12.55 31.56
CA ASN A 494 39.24 -13.38 30.37
C ASN A 494 39.56 -12.54 29.14
N GLU A 495 38.52 -12.00 28.49
CA GLU A 495 38.64 -11.36 27.18
C GLU A 495 39.49 -10.07 27.23
N PHE A 496 39.45 -9.35 28.35
CA PHE A 496 40.13 -8.07 28.55
C PHE A 496 41.13 -8.10 29.71
N ALA A 497 41.68 -9.26 30.06
CA ALA A 497 42.64 -9.43 31.15
C ALA A 497 43.93 -8.59 31.00
N LYS A 498 44.23 -8.11 29.79
CA LYS A 498 45.38 -7.23 29.51
C LYS A 498 45.13 -5.76 29.84
N LEU A 499 43.87 -5.36 30.10
CA LEU A 499 43.55 -4.02 30.53
C LEU A 499 43.78 -3.85 32.03
N ASP A 500 44.48 -2.81 32.40
CA ASP A 500 44.58 -2.43 33.80
C ASP A 500 43.28 -1.84 34.34
N PRO A 501 43.00 -1.88 35.64
CA PRO A 501 41.75 -1.39 36.23
C PRO A 501 41.48 0.08 35.96
N GLU A 502 42.48 0.93 35.83
CA GLU A 502 42.33 2.35 35.55
C GLU A 502 41.85 2.58 34.10
N SER A 503 42.44 1.89 33.16
CA SER A 503 42.02 1.89 31.74
C SER A 503 40.59 1.40 31.59
N VAL A 504 40.18 0.35 32.31
CA VAL A 504 38.78 -0.14 32.31
C VAL A 504 37.82 0.95 32.76
N VAL A 505 38.09 1.63 33.87
CA VAL A 505 37.24 2.70 34.40
C VAL A 505 37.14 3.87 33.41
N ARG A 506 38.26 4.23 32.77
CA ARG A 506 38.28 5.32 31.76
C ARG A 506 37.45 4.95 30.53
N ILE A 507 37.55 3.71 30.06
CA ILE A 507 36.80 3.19 28.91
C ILE A 507 35.29 3.12 29.24
N GLU A 508 34.90 2.66 30.41
CA GLU A 508 33.51 2.62 30.86
C GLU A 508 32.90 4.04 30.96
N ARG A 509 33.66 5.01 31.48
CA ARG A 509 33.24 6.43 31.49
C ARG A 509 33.11 7.01 30.06
N LEU A 510 34.06 6.69 29.19
CA LEU A 510 33.99 7.11 27.78
C LEU A 510 32.75 6.54 27.10
N PHE A 511 32.46 5.25 27.31
CA PHE A 511 31.26 4.61 26.76
C PHE A 511 29.99 5.32 27.26
N ALA A 512 29.89 5.57 28.56
CA ALA A 512 28.77 6.30 29.16
C ALA A 512 28.63 7.71 28.56
N ALA A 513 29.73 8.46 28.44
CA ALA A 513 29.72 9.82 27.89
C ALA A 513 29.28 9.85 26.41
N VAL A 514 29.72 8.87 25.60
CA VAL A 514 29.36 8.78 24.18
C VAL A 514 27.92 8.38 23.99
N HIS A 515 27.36 7.58 24.89
CA HIS A 515 25.98 7.05 24.78
C HIS A 515 24.96 7.75 25.69
N ALA A 516 25.38 8.62 26.61
CA ALA A 516 24.49 9.43 27.46
C ALA A 516 23.57 10.38 26.67
N SER A 517 23.93 10.72 25.43
CA SER A 517 23.10 11.54 24.51
C SER A 517 21.97 10.75 23.85
N ARG A 518 21.69 9.51 24.28
CA ARG A 518 20.77 8.57 23.64
C ARG A 518 19.47 8.30 24.40
N GLU A 519 19.33 8.80 25.61
CA GLU A 519 18.04 8.69 26.27
C GLU A 519 17.07 9.66 25.59
N PRO A 520 16.01 9.19 24.92
CA PRO A 520 14.91 10.06 24.55
C PRO A 520 14.36 10.65 25.86
N ASP A 521 14.04 11.91 25.84
CA ASP A 521 13.40 12.61 26.93
C ASP A 521 12.01 12.01 27.17
N GLU A 522 11.93 10.86 27.89
CA GLU A 522 10.68 10.24 28.33
C GLU A 522 9.94 11.09 29.39
N ARG A 523 10.38 12.32 29.64
CA ARG A 523 9.81 13.18 30.68
C ARG A 523 8.63 14.03 30.22
N ASP A 524 8.38 14.12 28.90
CA ASP A 524 7.32 15.02 28.39
C ASP A 524 5.93 14.37 28.30
N ASP A 525 5.83 13.02 28.42
CA ASP A 525 4.54 12.33 28.30
C ASP A 525 3.84 12.04 29.65
N ARG A 526 4.45 12.40 30.80
CA ARG A 526 3.84 12.18 32.11
C ARG A 526 3.13 13.40 32.69
N ASP A 527 3.51 14.60 32.29
CA ASP A 527 2.87 15.82 32.83
C ASP A 527 1.53 16.16 32.17
N GLU A 528 1.20 15.62 31.00
CA GLU A 528 -0.12 15.84 30.38
C GLU A 528 -1.24 14.91 30.89
N ARG A 529 -0.93 13.87 31.67
CA ARG A 529 -1.96 12.95 32.22
C ARG A 529 -2.45 13.31 33.63
N ASP A 530 -1.66 14.06 34.39
CA ASP A 530 -2.03 14.41 35.77
C ASP A 530 -2.91 15.69 35.92
N GLU A 531 -3.08 16.46 34.85
CA GLU A 531 -3.97 17.64 34.89
C GLU A 531 -5.45 17.34 34.55
N ARG A 532 -5.85 16.10 34.25
CA ARG A 532 -7.24 15.74 33.90
C ARG A 532 -8.02 14.99 35.00
N GLU A 533 -7.41 14.67 36.13
CA GLU A 533 -8.10 14.04 37.26
C GLU A 533 -8.14 14.94 38.51
N THR A 534 -8.89 16.02 38.46
CA THR A 534 -9.42 16.65 39.67
C THR A 534 -10.93 16.39 39.75
N PRO A 535 -11.43 15.71 40.80
CA PRO A 535 -12.85 15.46 40.95
C PRO A 535 -13.57 16.75 41.37
N ARG A 536 -14.53 17.19 40.56
CA ARG A 536 -15.45 18.27 40.95
C ARG A 536 -16.35 17.77 42.10
N GLY A 537 -16.16 18.41 43.25
CA GLY A 537 -16.99 18.21 44.39
C GLY A 537 -18.46 18.55 44.13
N THR A 538 -19.33 17.73 44.69
CA THR A 538 -20.77 17.88 44.78
C THR A 538 -21.10 19.02 45.76
N PRO A 539 -22.00 19.95 45.45
CA PRO A 539 -22.68 20.75 46.46
C PRO A 539 -24.03 20.14 46.83
N ALA A 540 -24.38 20.32 48.05
CA ALA A 540 -25.59 19.87 48.79
C ALA A 540 -26.93 20.32 48.17
#